data_9e084f64577570fdbd54bc78e19ad311
#
_entry.id   9e084f64577570fdbd54bc78e19ad311
#
_cell.length_a   1.000
_cell.length_b   1.000
_cell.length_c   1.000
_cell.angle_alpha   90.00
_cell.angle_beta   90.00
_cell.angle_gamma   90.00
#
_symmetry.space_group_name_H-M   'P 1'
#
loop_
_entity.id
_entity.type
_entity.pdbx_description
1 polymer ?
#
loop_
_entity_poly.entity_id
_entity_poly.type
_entity_poly.pdbx_seq_one_letter_code
_entity_poly.pdbx_strand_id
1 'polypeptide(L)'
;QALAHRYSELEIKAVGVEQTVVGKVTLEATMHEIGLADASWLMRPDADLPMSMLESRIILDSRHLGAYLGIKDLNVQAPAAETDDATGGTTESGISGSTGLIFSGTPTKAGFDKLVSVTVDLSTTGTDQSTLVFTPTGVATGPNTADQQVPQDKQAAVLGAFRAAIPGQRLPFGLVPTAEGARGSDIIIEGIAKDVTVRLDGFRP
;
A
#
# COMPACT_ATOMS: atom_id res chain seq x y z
N GLN A 1 -25.94 10.90 -34.91
CA GLN A 1 -25.10 9.97 -34.11
C GLN A 1 -24.38 10.80 -33.08
N ALA A 2 -24.80 10.71 -31.81
CA ALA A 2 -24.08 11.32 -30.70
C ALA A 2 -22.71 10.62 -30.60
N LEU A 3 -21.63 11.40 -30.75
CA LEU A 3 -20.28 10.94 -30.48
C LEU A 3 -20.22 10.56 -29.01
N ALA A 4 -20.12 9.27 -28.71
CA ALA A 4 -19.86 8.82 -27.37
C ALA A 4 -18.50 9.33 -26.92
N HIS A 5 -18.48 10.20 -25.92
CA HIS A 5 -17.23 10.67 -25.32
C HIS A 5 -16.61 9.53 -24.53
N ARG A 6 -15.48 9.02 -25.02
CA ARG A 6 -14.64 8.06 -24.28
C ARG A 6 -13.45 8.79 -23.72
N TYR A 7 -13.26 8.63 -22.41
CA TYR A 7 -12.06 9.08 -21.74
C TYR A 7 -11.14 7.88 -21.56
N SER A 8 -9.93 7.97 -22.10
CA SER A 8 -8.97 6.86 -22.05
C SER A 8 -8.49 6.56 -20.63
N GLU A 9 -8.29 7.63 -19.84
CA GLU A 9 -7.81 7.50 -18.47
C GLU A 9 -8.25 8.70 -17.63
N LEU A 10 -8.64 8.42 -16.38
CA LEU A 10 -8.88 9.43 -15.35
C LEU A 10 -8.24 8.98 -14.07
N GLU A 11 -7.40 9.81 -13.49
CA GLU A 11 -6.81 9.58 -12.17
C GLU A 11 -7.46 10.50 -11.13
N ILE A 12 -7.80 9.94 -9.99
CA ILE A 12 -8.28 10.65 -8.81
C ILE A 12 -7.31 10.38 -7.67
N LYS A 13 -6.89 11.45 -6.99
CA LYS A 13 -5.96 11.34 -5.87
C LYS A 13 -6.39 12.23 -4.72
N ALA A 14 -6.43 11.67 -3.52
CA ALA A 14 -6.64 12.40 -2.27
C ALA A 14 -5.47 12.16 -1.33
N VAL A 15 -4.75 13.24 -1.02
CA VAL A 15 -3.56 13.20 -0.16
C VAL A 15 -3.95 13.63 1.26
N GLY A 16 -3.39 12.97 2.26
CA GLY A 16 -3.58 13.34 3.66
C GLY A 16 -4.97 13.03 4.19
N VAL A 17 -5.60 11.96 3.70
CA VAL A 17 -6.90 11.50 4.20
C VAL A 17 -6.72 10.93 5.60
N GLU A 18 -7.46 11.47 6.56
CA GLU A 18 -7.39 11.00 7.94
C GLU A 18 -7.97 9.59 8.06
N GLN A 19 -7.19 8.71 8.66
CA GLN A 19 -7.62 7.39 9.12
C GLN A 19 -7.43 7.29 10.64
N THR A 20 -8.38 6.65 11.31
CA THR A 20 -8.38 6.55 12.78
C THR A 20 -7.21 5.73 13.32
N VAL A 21 -6.64 4.84 12.54
CA VAL A 21 -5.61 3.89 12.99
C VAL A 21 -4.21 4.38 12.68
N VAL A 22 -3.91 4.68 11.42
CA VAL A 22 -2.54 5.02 10.98
C VAL A 22 -2.31 6.52 10.76
N GLY A 23 -3.30 7.36 11.03
CA GLY A 23 -3.21 8.78 10.76
C GLY A 23 -3.55 9.10 9.30
N LYS A 24 -2.63 9.73 8.58
CA LYS A 24 -2.89 10.18 7.20
C LYS A 24 -2.40 9.19 6.17
N VAL A 25 -3.26 8.93 5.18
CA VAL A 25 -2.95 8.08 4.01
C VAL A 25 -3.23 8.83 2.72
N THR A 26 -2.75 8.30 1.60
CA THR A 26 -3.12 8.75 0.26
C THR A 26 -4.02 7.71 -0.38
N LEU A 27 -5.13 8.17 -0.96
CA LEU A 27 -6.03 7.33 -1.77
C LEU A 27 -5.85 7.70 -3.23
N GLU A 28 -5.74 6.69 -4.10
CA GLU A 28 -5.69 6.87 -5.53
C GLU A 28 -6.67 5.94 -6.22
N ALA A 29 -7.22 6.40 -7.34
CA ALA A 29 -7.97 5.56 -8.27
C ALA A 29 -7.65 5.96 -9.70
N THR A 30 -7.41 4.98 -10.55
CA THR A 30 -7.20 5.17 -11.99
C THR A 30 -8.29 4.41 -12.74
N MET A 31 -9.05 5.14 -13.55
CA MET A 31 -10.15 4.63 -14.36
C MET A 31 -9.70 4.58 -15.81
N HIS A 32 -9.91 3.45 -16.47
CA HIS A 32 -9.53 3.24 -17.87
C HIS A 32 -10.76 3.03 -18.74
N GLU A 33 -10.76 3.66 -19.92
CA GLU A 33 -11.79 3.52 -20.94
C GLU A 33 -13.22 3.79 -20.40
N ILE A 34 -13.42 4.99 -19.86
CA ILE A 34 -14.73 5.40 -19.34
C ILE A 34 -15.67 5.66 -20.49
N GLY A 35 -16.79 4.93 -20.54
CA GLY A 35 -17.83 5.08 -21.55
C GLY A 35 -18.99 5.92 -21.04
N LEU A 36 -19.11 7.16 -21.54
CA LEU A 36 -20.16 8.09 -21.13
C LEU A 36 -20.89 8.69 -22.34
N ALA A 37 -22.19 8.94 -22.17
CA ALA A 37 -23.00 9.59 -23.19
C ALA A 37 -22.65 11.10 -23.32
N ASP A 38 -22.26 11.75 -22.23
CA ASP A 38 -21.91 13.17 -22.18
C ASP A 38 -20.92 13.45 -21.02
N ALA A 39 -20.42 14.69 -20.93
CA ALA A 39 -19.50 15.10 -19.88
C ALA A 39 -20.18 15.58 -18.59
N SER A 40 -21.50 15.47 -18.48
CA SER A 40 -22.26 15.98 -17.32
C SER A 40 -21.95 15.25 -16.01
N TRP A 41 -21.34 14.07 -16.09
CA TRP A 41 -20.94 13.26 -14.95
C TRP A 41 -19.96 13.98 -14.00
N LEU A 42 -19.16 14.91 -14.51
CA LEU A 42 -18.23 15.71 -13.68
C LEU A 42 -18.94 16.53 -12.62
N MET A 43 -20.20 16.89 -12.87
CA MET A 43 -21.05 17.65 -11.95
C MET A 43 -22.01 16.76 -11.16
N ARG A 44 -21.93 15.45 -11.32
CA ARG A 44 -22.86 14.48 -10.73
C ARG A 44 -22.08 13.33 -10.12
N PRO A 45 -21.73 13.44 -8.81
CA PRO A 45 -20.97 12.38 -8.13
C PRO A 45 -21.70 11.05 -8.01
N ASP A 46 -23.01 11.04 -8.22
CA ASP A 46 -23.88 9.87 -8.23
C ASP A 46 -24.09 9.25 -9.63
N ALA A 47 -23.45 9.80 -10.68
CA ALA A 47 -23.55 9.26 -12.02
C ALA A 47 -22.83 7.90 -12.13
N ASP A 48 -23.43 6.96 -12.84
CA ASP A 48 -22.82 5.67 -13.13
C ASP A 48 -21.72 5.81 -14.19
N LEU A 49 -20.53 5.35 -13.85
CA LEU A 49 -19.35 5.39 -14.72
C LEU A 49 -18.96 3.97 -15.11
N PRO A 50 -19.34 3.48 -16.29
CA PRO A 50 -18.86 2.21 -16.81
C PRO A 50 -17.43 2.37 -17.34
N MET A 51 -16.57 1.40 -17.05
CA MET A 51 -15.16 1.43 -17.47
C MET A 51 -14.63 0.03 -17.71
N SER A 52 -13.57 -0.08 -18.50
CA SER A 52 -12.94 -1.36 -18.80
C SER A 52 -12.07 -1.86 -17.64
N MET A 53 -11.45 -0.95 -16.89
CA MET A 53 -10.61 -1.29 -15.75
C MET A 53 -10.61 -0.17 -14.72
N LEU A 54 -10.62 -0.55 -13.45
CA LEU A 54 -10.47 0.34 -12.30
C LEU A 54 -9.35 -0.17 -11.43
N GLU A 55 -8.41 0.70 -11.12
CA GLU A 55 -7.34 0.47 -10.15
C GLU A 55 -7.57 1.38 -8.95
N SER A 56 -7.59 0.82 -7.75
CA SER A 56 -7.69 1.59 -6.49
C SER A 56 -6.49 1.29 -5.62
N ARG A 57 -5.98 2.30 -4.94
CA ARG A 57 -4.79 2.17 -4.10
C ARG A 57 -4.95 2.94 -2.80
N ILE A 58 -4.40 2.35 -1.71
CA ILE A 58 -4.09 3.04 -0.47
C ILE A 58 -2.58 3.09 -0.35
N ILE A 59 -2.04 4.27 -0.08
CA ILE A 59 -0.61 4.49 0.08
C ILE A 59 -0.36 4.93 1.52
N LEU A 60 0.42 4.11 2.25
CA LEU A 60 0.87 4.38 3.60
C LEU A 60 2.34 4.77 3.54
N ASP A 61 2.66 6.02 3.86
CA ASP A 61 4.05 6.44 3.88
C ASP A 61 4.78 5.92 5.14
N SER A 62 6.09 5.74 5.02
CA SER A 62 6.93 5.20 6.08
C SER A 62 6.89 6.05 7.35
N ARG A 63 6.72 7.35 7.23
CA ARG A 63 6.71 8.28 8.36
C ARG A 63 5.49 8.06 9.26
N HIS A 64 4.29 8.01 8.68
CA HIS A 64 3.06 7.76 9.44
C HIS A 64 3.03 6.33 9.96
N LEU A 65 3.51 5.38 9.16
CA LEU A 65 3.63 3.99 9.56
C LEU A 65 4.60 3.82 10.73
N GLY A 66 5.76 4.49 10.70
CA GLY A 66 6.72 4.50 11.80
C GLY A 66 6.13 5.07 13.08
N ALA A 67 5.37 6.16 12.99
CA ALA A 67 4.66 6.73 14.14
C ALA A 67 3.64 5.75 14.74
N TYR A 68 2.91 5.05 13.89
CA TYR A 68 1.96 4.01 14.32
C TYR A 68 2.64 2.84 15.03
N LEU A 69 3.74 2.33 14.46
CA LEU A 69 4.52 1.22 15.01
C LEU A 69 5.36 1.62 16.22
N GLY A 70 5.60 2.91 16.42
CA GLY A 70 6.53 3.40 17.44
C GLY A 70 8.00 3.14 17.09
N ILE A 71 8.32 3.17 15.81
CA ILE A 71 9.68 2.96 15.27
C ILE A 71 10.18 4.27 14.69
N LYS A 72 11.37 4.70 15.14
CA LYS A 72 12.03 5.91 14.64
C LYS A 72 12.68 5.66 13.30
N ASP A 73 12.61 6.65 12.42
CA ASP A 73 13.31 6.66 11.14
C ASP A 73 12.99 5.44 10.27
N LEU A 74 11.71 5.01 10.30
CA LEU A 74 11.28 3.86 9.52
C LEU A 74 11.45 4.12 8.03
N ASN A 75 12.11 3.19 7.36
CA ASN A 75 12.20 3.10 5.92
C ASN A 75 11.79 1.72 5.45
N VAL A 76 11.13 1.66 4.31
CA VAL A 76 10.68 0.43 3.68
C VAL A 76 11.33 0.33 2.31
N GLN A 77 11.81 -0.85 1.95
CA GLN A 77 12.37 -1.10 0.62
C GLN A 77 12.03 -2.51 0.14
N ALA A 78 11.99 -2.66 -1.19
CA ALA A 78 11.83 -3.94 -1.83
C ALA A 78 13.06 -4.83 -1.61
N PRO A 79 12.91 -6.17 -1.68
CA PRO A 79 14.05 -7.08 -1.64
C PRO A 79 15.03 -6.81 -2.79
N ALA A 80 16.33 -6.99 -2.54
CA ALA A 80 17.38 -6.74 -3.54
C ALA A 80 17.20 -7.56 -4.83
N ALA A 81 16.66 -8.77 -4.72
CA ALA A 81 16.39 -9.64 -5.87
C ALA A 81 15.32 -9.08 -6.82
N GLU A 82 14.43 -8.23 -6.34
CA GLU A 82 13.39 -7.60 -7.16
C GLU A 82 13.84 -6.29 -7.80
N THR A 83 14.91 -5.69 -7.30
CA THR A 83 15.49 -4.47 -7.86
C THR A 83 16.41 -4.73 -9.04
N ASP A 84 16.99 -5.93 -9.12
CA ASP A 84 17.96 -6.30 -10.17
C ASP A 84 17.31 -6.94 -11.40
N ASP A 85 16.05 -7.34 -11.32
CA ASP A 85 15.35 -8.01 -12.41
C ASP A 85 14.32 -7.06 -13.05
N ALA A 86 14.67 -6.50 -14.18
CA ALA A 86 13.79 -5.62 -14.95
C ALA A 86 12.54 -6.34 -15.52
N THR A 87 12.40 -7.64 -15.31
CA THR A 87 11.33 -8.45 -15.87
C THR A 87 10.45 -9.14 -14.85
N GLY A 88 10.79 -9.11 -13.55
CA GLY A 88 10.08 -9.91 -12.57
C GLY A 88 9.69 -9.17 -11.31
N GLY A 89 8.41 -9.08 -11.00
CA GLY A 89 7.92 -8.77 -9.67
C GLY A 89 7.30 -7.39 -9.44
N THR A 90 7.36 -6.47 -10.40
CA THR A 90 6.58 -5.24 -10.29
C THR A 90 5.26 -5.39 -11.05
N THR A 91 4.15 -5.01 -10.42
CA THR A 91 2.88 -4.82 -11.12
C THR A 91 3.01 -3.62 -12.06
N GLU A 92 2.07 -3.47 -13.01
CA GLU A 92 2.02 -2.27 -13.88
C GLU A 92 2.04 -0.96 -13.08
N SER A 93 1.61 -1.00 -11.83
CA SER A 93 1.60 0.14 -10.90
C SER A 93 2.95 0.38 -10.20
N GLY A 94 3.97 -0.42 -10.46
CA GLY A 94 5.29 -0.29 -9.85
C GLY A 94 5.37 -0.80 -8.41
N ILE A 95 4.46 -1.68 -7.99
CA ILE A 95 4.47 -2.29 -6.66
C ILE A 95 5.39 -3.51 -6.67
N SER A 96 6.41 -3.51 -5.83
CA SER A 96 7.22 -4.70 -5.57
C SER A 96 6.48 -5.67 -4.67
N GLY A 97 6.76 -6.97 -4.81
CA GLY A 97 6.04 -8.04 -4.14
C GLY A 97 5.88 -7.91 -2.63
N SER A 98 5.01 -8.72 -2.06
CA SER A 98 4.59 -8.65 -0.65
C SER A 98 5.49 -9.43 0.31
N THR A 99 6.40 -10.26 -0.20
CA THR A 99 7.27 -11.12 0.60
C THR A 99 8.68 -10.56 0.68
N GLY A 100 9.27 -10.64 1.88
CA GLY A 100 10.69 -10.32 2.07
C GLY A 100 11.02 -8.83 1.93
N LEU A 101 10.08 -7.92 2.17
CA LEU A 101 10.37 -6.50 2.23
C LEU A 101 11.35 -6.21 3.38
N ILE A 102 12.21 -5.23 3.21
CA ILE A 102 13.15 -4.80 4.25
C ILE A 102 12.61 -3.55 4.93
N PHE A 103 12.29 -3.67 6.22
CA PHE A 103 11.95 -2.53 7.08
C PHE A 103 13.17 -2.18 7.90
N SER A 104 13.60 -0.93 7.83
CA SER A 104 14.72 -0.42 8.62
C SER A 104 14.25 0.70 9.53
N GLY A 105 14.65 0.65 10.79
CA GLY A 105 14.25 1.66 11.77
C GLY A 105 14.81 1.33 13.14
N THR A 106 14.60 2.24 14.09
CA THR A 106 15.06 2.11 15.47
C THR A 106 13.88 1.80 16.39
N PRO A 107 13.74 0.54 16.86
CA PRO A 107 12.61 0.11 17.67
C PRO A 107 12.80 0.43 19.16
N THR A 108 12.83 1.71 19.51
CA THR A 108 13.11 2.18 20.88
C THR A 108 12.13 1.62 21.91
N LYS A 109 10.85 1.43 21.55
CA LYS A 109 9.85 0.86 22.47
C LYS A 109 10.12 -0.60 22.82
N ALA A 110 10.89 -1.31 21.99
CA ALA A 110 11.33 -2.68 22.28
C ALA A 110 12.63 -2.72 23.09
N GLY A 111 13.14 -1.59 23.53
CA GLY A 111 14.38 -1.50 24.29
C GLY A 111 15.65 -1.65 23.44
N PHE A 112 15.57 -1.36 22.14
CA PHE A 112 16.70 -1.43 21.22
C PHE A 112 16.89 -0.08 20.53
N ASP A 113 18.04 0.56 20.81
CA ASP A 113 18.29 1.96 20.44
C ASP A 113 19.15 2.13 19.17
N LYS A 114 19.34 1.06 18.42
CA LYS A 114 20.11 1.08 17.17
C LYS A 114 19.22 0.84 15.97
N LEU A 115 19.60 1.42 14.85
CA LEU A 115 18.95 1.17 13.57
C LEU A 115 19.13 -0.30 13.21
N VAL A 116 18.06 -0.99 12.91
CA VAL A 116 18.04 -2.40 12.53
C VAL A 116 17.21 -2.60 11.28
N SER A 117 17.58 -3.56 10.45
CA SER A 117 16.80 -3.99 9.31
C SER A 117 16.15 -5.34 9.59
N VAL A 118 14.88 -5.47 9.26
CA VAL A 118 14.07 -6.67 9.51
C VAL A 118 13.36 -7.05 8.21
N THR A 119 13.38 -8.32 7.88
CA THR A 119 12.59 -8.85 6.77
C THR A 119 11.14 -9.02 7.22
N VAL A 120 10.22 -8.44 6.46
CA VAL A 120 8.78 -8.42 6.78
C VAL A 120 7.97 -8.88 5.58
N ASP A 121 7.05 -9.80 5.82
CA ASP A 121 6.06 -10.21 4.85
C ASP A 121 4.77 -9.42 5.05
N LEU A 122 4.19 -8.95 3.96
CA LEU A 122 2.89 -8.28 3.95
C LEU A 122 1.81 -9.24 3.47
N SER A 123 0.66 -9.15 4.11
CA SER A 123 -0.56 -9.83 3.66
C SER A 123 -1.79 -9.03 4.05
N THR A 124 -2.91 -9.34 3.43
CA THR A 124 -4.23 -8.83 3.84
C THR A 124 -5.07 -9.97 4.38
N THR A 125 -5.90 -9.69 5.37
CA THR A 125 -6.76 -10.68 6.02
C THR A 125 -8.12 -10.07 6.38
N GLY A 126 -9.01 -10.90 6.89
CA GLY A 126 -10.39 -10.53 7.19
C GLY A 126 -11.35 -10.91 6.05
N THR A 127 -12.65 -10.85 6.31
CA THR A 127 -13.69 -11.22 5.34
C THR A 127 -13.69 -10.33 4.10
N ASP A 128 -13.33 -9.06 4.27
CA ASP A 128 -13.22 -8.04 3.20
C ASP A 128 -11.77 -7.73 2.81
N GLN A 129 -10.80 -8.49 3.34
CA GLN A 129 -9.36 -8.28 3.09
C GLN A 129 -8.88 -6.85 3.46
N SER A 130 -9.51 -6.21 4.44
CA SER A 130 -9.21 -4.83 4.82
C SER A 130 -8.22 -4.69 5.98
N THR A 131 -7.72 -5.79 6.52
CA THR A 131 -6.68 -5.77 7.56
C THR A 131 -5.32 -6.06 6.92
N LEU A 132 -4.41 -5.09 6.96
CA LEU A 132 -3.03 -5.26 6.51
C LEU A 132 -2.22 -5.87 7.65
N VAL A 133 -1.48 -6.94 7.36
CA VAL A 133 -0.69 -7.69 8.33
C VAL A 133 0.79 -7.62 7.97
N PHE A 134 1.61 -7.25 8.95
CA PHE A 134 3.07 -7.29 8.88
C PHE A 134 3.58 -8.47 9.69
N THR A 135 4.28 -9.39 9.04
CA THR A 135 4.86 -10.57 9.67
C THR A 135 6.38 -10.51 9.55
N PRO A 136 7.10 -10.07 10.60
CA PRO A 136 8.56 -10.10 10.58
C PRO A 136 9.06 -11.55 10.61
N THR A 137 10.05 -11.84 9.75
CA THR A 137 10.58 -13.20 9.60
C THR A 137 12.01 -13.33 10.12
N GLY A 138 12.76 -12.25 10.18
CA GLY A 138 14.14 -12.28 10.69
C GLY A 138 14.84 -10.94 10.60
N VAL A 139 15.96 -10.83 11.29
CA VAL A 139 16.85 -9.68 11.17
C VAL A 139 17.62 -9.79 9.87
N ALA A 140 17.62 -8.73 9.07
CA ALA A 140 18.36 -8.64 7.81
C ALA A 140 19.69 -7.92 8.04
N THR A 141 20.79 -8.52 7.59
CA THR A 141 22.13 -7.96 7.65
C THR A 141 22.78 -8.01 6.28
N GLY A 142 23.86 -7.25 6.07
CA GLY A 142 24.59 -7.19 4.82
C GLY A 142 24.28 -5.97 3.97
N PRO A 143 24.63 -6.00 2.66
CA PRO A 143 24.44 -4.86 1.77
C PRO A 143 23.01 -4.37 1.69
N ASN A 144 22.82 -3.08 1.55
CA ASN A 144 21.52 -2.40 1.47
C ASN A 144 20.65 -2.56 2.72
N THR A 145 21.22 -2.94 3.85
CA THR A 145 20.54 -3.01 5.15
C THR A 145 21.29 -2.12 6.16
N ALA A 146 20.72 -2.00 7.37
CA ALA A 146 21.40 -1.34 8.48
C ALA A 146 22.65 -2.12 8.96
N ASP A 147 22.74 -3.37 8.55
CA ASP A 147 23.84 -4.30 8.92
C ASP A 147 24.07 -4.38 10.43
N GLN A 148 23.00 -4.25 11.21
CA GLN A 148 23.06 -4.26 12.66
C GLN A 148 22.80 -5.67 13.21
N GLN A 149 23.76 -6.20 13.94
CA GLN A 149 23.59 -7.45 14.69
C GLN A 149 22.66 -7.20 15.88
N VAL A 150 21.76 -8.14 16.12
CA VAL A 150 20.87 -8.12 17.27
C VAL A 150 21.20 -9.31 18.17
N PRO A 151 21.51 -9.07 19.47
CA PRO A 151 21.73 -10.15 20.41
C PRO A 151 20.55 -11.12 20.45
N GLN A 152 20.82 -12.40 20.58
CA GLN A 152 19.78 -13.44 20.50
C GLN A 152 18.68 -13.26 21.54
N ASP A 153 19.00 -12.80 22.73
CA ASP A 153 18.05 -12.50 23.80
C ASP A 153 17.11 -11.32 23.50
N LYS A 154 17.47 -10.47 22.54
CA LYS A 154 16.66 -9.30 22.11
C LYS A 154 15.92 -9.51 20.80
N GLN A 155 16.20 -10.55 20.04
CA GLN A 155 15.63 -10.75 18.72
C GLN A 155 14.09 -10.82 18.74
N ALA A 156 13.52 -11.56 19.69
CA ALA A 156 12.05 -11.67 19.77
C ALA A 156 11.37 -10.32 20.00
N ALA A 157 11.93 -9.48 20.87
CA ALA A 157 11.39 -8.13 21.13
C ALA A 157 11.57 -7.20 19.93
N VAL A 158 12.73 -7.26 19.26
CA VAL A 158 13.01 -6.46 18.07
C VAL A 158 12.07 -6.86 16.93
N LEU A 159 11.94 -8.14 16.62
CA LEU A 159 11.01 -8.61 15.58
C LEU A 159 9.58 -8.24 15.92
N GLY A 160 9.17 -8.41 17.17
CA GLY A 160 7.83 -8.06 17.65
C GLY A 160 7.48 -6.59 17.45
N ALA A 161 8.46 -5.69 17.48
CA ALA A 161 8.24 -4.27 17.23
C ALA A 161 7.79 -3.96 15.79
N PHE A 162 8.15 -4.81 14.84
CA PHE A 162 7.77 -4.69 13.42
C PHE A 162 6.51 -5.49 13.08
N ARG A 163 5.97 -6.25 14.01
CA ARG A 163 4.72 -7.00 13.83
C ARG A 163 3.52 -6.09 14.01
N ALA A 164 2.58 -6.13 13.09
CA ALA A 164 1.35 -5.35 13.21
C ALA A 164 0.21 -5.98 12.42
N ALA A 165 -1.01 -5.67 12.83
CA ALA A 165 -2.22 -5.87 12.08
C ALA A 165 -2.98 -4.54 12.06
N ILE A 166 -3.17 -3.96 10.88
CA ILE A 166 -3.76 -2.64 10.71
C ILE A 166 -5.13 -2.82 10.07
N PRO A 167 -6.22 -2.72 10.84
CA PRO A 167 -7.58 -2.87 10.32
C PRO A 167 -8.02 -1.61 9.57
N GLY A 168 -9.13 -1.73 8.84
CA GLY A 168 -9.79 -0.59 8.21
C GLY A 168 -9.10 -0.06 6.96
N GLN A 169 -8.23 -0.83 6.32
CA GLN A 169 -7.55 -0.46 5.09
C GLN A 169 -8.42 -0.81 3.88
N ARG A 170 -9.56 -0.12 3.76
CA ARG A 170 -10.50 -0.32 2.67
C ARG A 170 -10.13 0.49 1.46
N LEU A 171 -10.10 -0.17 0.30
CA LEU A 171 -9.81 0.48 -0.96
C LEU A 171 -10.99 1.38 -1.42
N PRO A 172 -10.68 2.50 -2.11
CA PRO A 172 -11.70 3.27 -2.78
C PRO A 172 -12.61 2.40 -3.67
N PHE A 173 -13.87 2.76 -3.77
CA PHE A 173 -14.91 2.03 -4.51
C PHE A 173 -15.21 0.62 -4.00
N GLY A 174 -14.73 0.26 -2.80
CA GLY A 174 -14.97 -1.04 -2.19
C GLY A 174 -14.29 -2.21 -2.90
N LEU A 175 -13.21 -1.98 -3.64
CA LEU A 175 -12.49 -3.04 -4.31
C LEU A 175 -11.80 -3.96 -3.30
N VAL A 176 -11.70 -5.23 -3.68
CA VAL A 176 -10.93 -6.22 -2.92
C VAL A 176 -9.46 -6.09 -3.31
N PRO A 177 -8.52 -6.10 -2.35
CA PRO A 177 -7.09 -6.10 -2.66
C PRO A 177 -6.68 -7.25 -3.56
N THR A 178 -5.91 -6.94 -4.60
CA THR A 178 -5.31 -7.93 -5.52
C THR A 178 -3.79 -7.99 -5.38
N ALA A 179 -3.19 -6.95 -4.81
CA ALA A 179 -1.76 -6.89 -4.54
C ALA A 179 -1.48 -5.97 -3.35
N GLU A 180 -0.43 -6.26 -2.62
CA GLU A 180 0.18 -5.40 -1.62
C GLU A 180 1.70 -5.46 -1.75
N GLY A 181 2.40 -4.42 -1.33
CA GLY A 181 3.85 -4.37 -1.44
C GLY A 181 4.40 -2.97 -1.19
N ALA A 182 5.61 -2.73 -1.68
CA ALA A 182 6.27 -1.45 -1.57
C ALA A 182 6.40 -0.76 -2.93
N ARG A 183 6.29 0.56 -2.90
CA ARG A 183 6.65 1.43 -4.02
C ARG A 183 7.52 2.56 -3.47
N GLY A 184 8.81 2.54 -3.80
CA GLY A 184 9.77 3.39 -3.11
C GLY A 184 9.84 3.04 -1.62
N SER A 185 9.62 4.02 -0.76
CA SER A 185 9.57 3.85 0.70
C SER A 185 8.15 3.75 1.26
N ASP A 186 7.13 3.61 0.41
CA ASP A 186 5.74 3.53 0.80
C ASP A 186 5.22 2.09 0.74
N ILE A 187 4.28 1.76 1.62
CA ILE A 187 3.48 0.55 1.53
C ILE A 187 2.23 0.87 0.70
N ILE A 188 1.93 -0.01 -0.26
CA ILE A 188 0.77 0.13 -1.14
C ILE A 188 -0.10 -1.10 -1.07
N ILE A 189 -1.39 -0.87 -0.94
CA ILE A 189 -2.44 -1.87 -1.14
C ILE A 189 -3.19 -1.48 -2.41
N GLU A 190 -3.30 -2.39 -3.36
CA GLU A 190 -3.96 -2.16 -4.64
C GLU A 190 -5.04 -3.19 -4.89
N GLY A 191 -6.13 -2.75 -5.48
CA GLY A 191 -7.17 -3.60 -6.04
C GLY A 191 -7.44 -3.23 -7.49
N ILE A 192 -7.59 -4.24 -8.35
CA ILE A 192 -7.90 -4.06 -9.77
C ILE A 192 -9.19 -4.80 -10.07
N ALA A 193 -10.13 -4.11 -10.72
CA ALA A 193 -11.37 -4.69 -11.21
C ALA A 193 -11.55 -4.36 -12.70
N LYS A 194 -12.05 -5.34 -13.48
CA LYS A 194 -12.29 -5.18 -14.91
C LYS A 194 -13.78 -5.13 -15.20
N ASP A 195 -14.16 -4.35 -16.23
CA ASP A 195 -15.54 -4.25 -16.71
C ASP A 195 -16.52 -3.93 -15.59
N VAL A 196 -16.27 -2.83 -14.89
CA VAL A 196 -17.04 -2.37 -13.73
C VAL A 196 -17.74 -1.06 -14.00
N THR A 197 -18.82 -0.82 -13.22
CA THR A 197 -19.50 0.47 -13.16
C THR A 197 -19.45 0.97 -11.73
N VAL A 198 -18.94 2.17 -11.53
CA VAL A 198 -18.84 2.81 -10.22
C VAL A 198 -19.37 4.24 -10.26
N ARG A 199 -19.53 4.86 -9.10
CA ARG A 199 -19.90 6.27 -8.96
C ARG A 199 -18.77 7.01 -8.25
N LEU A 200 -18.55 8.28 -8.59
CA LEU A 200 -17.50 9.10 -7.97
C LEU A 200 -17.67 9.24 -6.45
N ASP A 201 -18.92 9.23 -5.96
CA ASP A 201 -19.19 9.25 -4.51
C ASP A 201 -18.71 8.00 -3.77
N GLY A 202 -18.32 6.95 -4.48
CA GLY A 202 -17.67 5.76 -3.94
C GLY A 202 -16.16 5.91 -3.70
N PHE A 203 -15.55 7.04 -4.12
CA PHE A 203 -14.14 7.33 -3.85
C PHE A 203 -13.96 7.83 -2.41
N ARG A 204 -13.92 6.88 -1.49
CA ARG A 204 -13.74 7.11 -0.05
C ARG A 204 -13.19 5.84 0.60
N PRO A 205 -12.54 5.95 1.77
CA PRO A 205 -12.10 4.79 2.54
C PRO A 205 -13.27 3.97 3.09
#